data_0635a08b271398f4d3d3c4f889fa340d
#
_entry.id   0635a08b271398f4d3d3c4f889fa340d
#
_cell.length_a   1.000
_cell.length_b   1.000
_cell.length_c   1.000
_cell.angle_alpha   90.00
_cell.angle_beta   90.00
_cell.angle_gamma   90.00
#
_symmetry.space_group_name_H-M   'P 1'
#
loop_
_entity.id
_entity.type
_entity.pdbx_description
1 polymer ?
#
loop_
_entity_poly.entity_id
_entity_poly.type
_entity_poly.pdbx_seq_one_letter_code
_entity_poly.pdbx_strand_id
1 'polypeptide(L)'
;MGQGYECKCNKCGYSFGANLGVGFLFPMVYQKTVDAMKNGEYGEQGRKFFEEHPDGAIECDNVVARCTCCGKFGRVPNLTMYVPKKEYNPLNAESKGIWSTAFPFEGADYVSWMDLEKYYDLYEKYDHRCPECGGSAEIIDFEKQLEARELKCPNCDGTMETTGILMWD
;
A
#
# COMPACT_ATOMS: atom_id res chain seq x y z
N MET A 1 2.58 -7.02 11.12
CA MET A 1 1.20 -7.07 11.63
C MET A 1 0.41 -5.98 10.93
N GLY A 2 -0.75 -6.34 10.40
CA GLY A 2 -1.69 -5.38 9.83
C GLY A 2 -2.77 -4.98 10.85
N GLN A 3 -3.36 -3.81 10.66
CA GLN A 3 -4.46 -3.31 11.47
C GLN A 3 -5.74 -3.23 10.64
N GLY A 4 -6.82 -3.83 11.15
CA GLY A 4 -8.11 -3.82 10.50
C GLY A 4 -9.08 -2.86 11.18
N TYR A 5 -9.88 -2.17 10.38
CA TYR A 5 -10.90 -1.25 10.83
C TYR A 5 -12.25 -1.62 10.21
N GLU A 6 -13.27 -1.70 11.03
CA GLU A 6 -14.65 -1.73 10.60
C GLU A 6 -15.26 -0.34 10.86
N CYS A 7 -15.78 0.28 9.81
CA CYS A 7 -16.32 1.63 9.88
C CYS A 7 -17.75 1.67 9.35
N LYS A 8 -18.56 2.54 9.93
CA LYS A 8 -19.96 2.76 9.53
C LYS A 8 -20.28 4.24 9.50
N CYS A 9 -21.04 4.65 8.50
CA CYS A 9 -21.55 6.02 8.43
C CYS A 9 -22.63 6.25 9.50
N ASN A 10 -22.49 7.35 10.25
CA ASN A 10 -23.42 7.72 11.31
C ASN A 10 -24.81 8.19 10.82
N LYS A 11 -24.98 8.45 9.50
CA LYS A 11 -26.26 8.88 8.92
C LYS A 11 -26.93 7.80 8.08
N CYS A 12 -26.24 7.26 7.07
CA CYS A 12 -26.87 6.36 6.09
C CYS A 12 -26.60 4.88 6.32
N GLY A 13 -25.71 4.53 7.29
CA GLY A 13 -25.35 3.18 7.59
C GLY A 13 -24.40 2.50 6.59
N TYR A 14 -23.86 3.23 5.60
CA TYR A 14 -22.81 2.72 4.72
C TYR A 14 -21.66 2.15 5.55
N SER A 15 -21.20 0.96 5.21
CA SER A 15 -20.11 0.29 5.93
C SER A 15 -18.90 0.10 5.03
N PHE A 16 -17.71 0.20 5.59
CA PHE A 16 -16.44 -0.03 4.91
C PHE A 16 -15.44 -0.67 5.88
N GLY A 17 -14.83 -1.78 5.45
CA GLY A 17 -13.73 -2.41 6.19
C GLY A 17 -12.39 -2.10 5.52
N ALA A 18 -11.38 -1.72 6.27
CA ALA A 18 -10.02 -1.50 5.81
C ALA A 18 -9.04 -2.41 6.55
N ASN A 19 -8.20 -3.11 5.81
CA ASN A 19 -7.03 -3.82 6.35
C ASN A 19 -5.80 -3.04 5.90
N LEU A 20 -5.07 -2.47 6.84
CA LEU A 20 -3.88 -1.64 6.58
C LEU A 20 -2.60 -2.41 6.90
N GLY A 21 -1.53 -2.09 6.19
CA GLY A 21 -0.24 -2.77 6.31
C GLY A 21 -0.16 -4.06 5.50
N VAL A 22 0.87 -4.88 5.71
CA VAL A 22 1.22 -6.02 4.85
C VAL A 22 0.98 -7.39 5.50
N GLY A 23 0.69 -7.43 6.81
CA GLY A 23 0.52 -8.68 7.57
C GLY A 23 1.84 -9.44 7.82
N PHE A 24 1.76 -10.66 8.36
CA PHE A 24 2.95 -11.49 8.68
C PHE A 24 3.60 -12.14 7.46
N LEU A 25 2.86 -12.33 6.39
CA LEU A 25 3.40 -12.92 5.16
C LEU A 25 4.08 -11.88 4.25
N PHE A 26 4.54 -10.77 4.83
CA PHE A 26 5.09 -9.62 4.12
C PHE A 26 6.15 -9.96 3.04
N PRO A 27 7.12 -10.89 3.23
CA PRO A 27 8.09 -11.17 2.18
C PRO A 27 7.43 -11.79 0.94
N MET A 28 6.47 -12.70 1.13
CA MET A 28 5.74 -13.33 0.03
C MET A 28 4.79 -12.34 -0.65
N VAL A 29 4.13 -11.47 0.12
CA VAL A 29 3.24 -10.43 -0.41
C VAL A 29 4.05 -9.46 -1.26
N TYR A 30 5.20 -9.00 -0.75
CA TYR A 30 6.11 -8.11 -1.47
C TYR A 30 6.55 -8.72 -2.80
N GLN A 31 7.11 -9.96 -2.76
CA GLN A 31 7.59 -10.63 -3.97
C GLN A 31 6.48 -10.82 -5.01
N LYS A 32 5.30 -11.29 -4.58
CA LYS A 32 4.15 -11.43 -5.48
C LYS A 32 3.70 -10.11 -6.09
N THR A 33 3.73 -9.03 -5.30
CA THR A 33 3.35 -7.69 -5.78
C THR A 33 4.35 -7.17 -6.80
N VAL A 34 5.66 -7.35 -6.53
CA VAL A 34 6.72 -7.01 -7.49
C VAL A 34 6.58 -7.80 -8.79
N ASP A 35 6.36 -9.12 -8.70
CA ASP A 35 6.18 -9.96 -9.89
C ASP A 35 4.93 -9.57 -10.69
N ALA A 36 3.83 -9.28 -10.00
CA ALA A 36 2.60 -8.81 -10.64
C ALA A 36 2.79 -7.45 -11.34
N MET A 37 3.55 -6.52 -10.74
CA MET A 37 3.90 -5.25 -11.39
C MET A 37 4.77 -5.47 -12.63
N LYS A 38 5.82 -6.31 -12.53
CA LYS A 38 6.69 -6.66 -13.67
C LYS A 38 5.91 -7.32 -14.81
N ASN A 39 4.91 -8.12 -14.49
CA ASN A 39 4.03 -8.79 -15.46
C ASN A 39 2.94 -7.86 -16.01
N GLY A 40 2.82 -6.62 -15.53
CA GLY A 40 1.83 -5.64 -15.98
C GLY A 40 0.41 -5.86 -15.42
N GLU A 41 0.24 -6.70 -14.40
CA GLU A 41 -1.07 -6.93 -13.76
C GLU A 41 -1.61 -5.65 -13.09
N TYR A 42 -0.70 -4.76 -12.66
CA TYR A 42 -1.00 -3.42 -12.20
C TYR A 42 -0.84 -2.34 -13.31
N GLY A 43 -0.85 -2.75 -14.59
CA GLY A 43 -0.75 -1.85 -15.74
C GLY A 43 0.68 -1.48 -16.13
N GLU A 44 0.77 -0.60 -17.13
CA GLU A 44 2.03 -0.24 -17.78
C GLU A 44 2.99 0.54 -16.90
N GLN A 45 2.50 1.34 -15.93
CA GLN A 45 3.35 2.16 -15.07
C GLN A 45 4.32 1.31 -14.25
N GLY A 46 3.82 0.28 -13.56
CA GLY A 46 4.66 -0.63 -12.79
C GLY A 46 5.60 -1.48 -13.64
N ARG A 47 5.13 -1.94 -14.81
CA ARG A 47 5.94 -2.72 -15.73
C ARG A 47 7.15 -1.89 -16.24
N LYS A 48 6.90 -0.69 -16.74
CA LYS A 48 7.95 0.22 -17.22
C LYS A 48 8.95 0.60 -16.13
N PHE A 49 8.45 0.85 -14.92
CA PHE A 49 9.32 1.14 -13.78
C PHE A 49 10.37 0.04 -13.58
N PHE A 50 9.96 -1.23 -13.53
CA PHE A 50 10.91 -2.33 -13.32
C PHE A 50 11.74 -2.69 -14.56
N GLU A 51 11.30 -2.33 -15.77
CA GLU A 51 12.12 -2.41 -16.98
C GLU A 51 13.28 -1.39 -16.95
N GLU A 52 13.02 -0.19 -16.45
CA GLU A 52 14.00 0.90 -16.35
C GLU A 52 14.85 0.80 -15.07
N HIS A 53 14.27 0.28 -13.98
CA HIS A 53 14.89 0.18 -12.67
C HIS A 53 14.72 -1.24 -12.11
N PRO A 54 15.50 -2.23 -12.62
CA PRO A 54 15.38 -3.63 -12.18
C PRO A 54 15.74 -3.85 -10.70
N ASP A 55 16.50 -2.93 -10.11
CA ASP A 55 16.88 -2.84 -8.69
C ASP A 55 15.97 -1.93 -7.86
N GLY A 56 14.90 -1.43 -8.46
CA GLY A 56 13.89 -0.61 -7.80
C GLY A 56 13.11 -1.39 -6.73
N ALA A 57 12.49 -0.63 -5.85
CA ALA A 57 11.64 -1.14 -4.77
C ALA A 57 10.27 -0.48 -4.78
N ILE A 58 9.32 -1.09 -4.10
CA ILE A 58 7.96 -0.56 -3.94
C ILE A 58 7.53 -0.58 -2.47
N GLU A 59 6.58 0.24 -2.12
CA GLU A 59 5.81 0.10 -0.90
C GLU A 59 4.58 -0.77 -1.18
N CYS A 60 4.48 -1.93 -0.51
CA CYS A 60 3.41 -2.90 -0.78
C CYS A 60 2.34 -2.97 0.32
N ASP A 61 2.37 -2.07 1.29
CA ASP A 61 1.38 -2.01 2.35
C ASP A 61 -0.02 -1.76 1.79
N ASN A 62 -1.01 -2.45 2.34
CA ASN A 62 -2.40 -2.14 2.04
C ASN A 62 -2.77 -0.79 2.63
N VAL A 63 -3.38 0.05 1.82
CA VAL A 63 -3.82 1.40 2.16
C VAL A 63 -5.26 1.63 1.69
N VAL A 64 -5.86 2.72 2.12
CA VAL A 64 -7.14 3.17 1.58
C VAL A 64 -6.92 4.28 0.57
N ALA A 65 -7.44 4.08 -0.63
CA ALA A 65 -7.55 5.14 -1.64
C ALA A 65 -8.99 5.63 -1.71
N ARG A 66 -9.15 6.94 -1.93
CA ARG A 66 -10.46 7.59 -2.16
C ARG A 66 -10.54 8.09 -3.59
N CYS A 67 -11.60 7.71 -4.30
CA CYS A 67 -11.85 8.22 -5.64
C CYS A 67 -12.14 9.73 -5.60
N THR A 68 -11.44 10.49 -6.45
CA THR A 68 -11.64 11.94 -6.58
C THR A 68 -12.92 12.30 -7.34
N CYS A 69 -13.47 11.33 -8.10
CA CYS A 69 -14.68 11.52 -8.91
C CYS A 69 -15.96 11.12 -8.15
N CYS A 70 -16.04 9.86 -7.66
CA CYS A 70 -17.26 9.34 -7.02
C CYS A 70 -17.17 9.28 -5.48
N GLY A 71 -16.03 9.61 -4.90
CA GLY A 71 -15.78 9.61 -3.44
C GLY A 71 -15.68 8.24 -2.79
N LYS A 72 -15.87 7.15 -3.53
CA LYS A 72 -15.81 5.78 -3.01
C LYS A 72 -14.42 5.43 -2.50
N PHE A 73 -14.39 4.61 -1.46
CA PHE A 73 -13.16 4.05 -0.90
C PHE A 73 -12.78 2.73 -1.60
N GLY A 74 -11.47 2.53 -1.80
CA GLY A 74 -10.89 1.27 -2.25
C GLY A 74 -9.78 0.82 -1.32
N ARG A 75 -9.67 -0.49 -1.10
CA ARG A 75 -8.49 -1.12 -0.46
C ARG A 75 -7.52 -1.47 -1.58
N VAL A 76 -6.34 -0.93 -1.54
CA VAL A 76 -5.33 -1.11 -2.58
C VAL A 76 -3.95 -1.31 -1.96
N PRO A 77 -3.02 -2.05 -2.59
CA PRO A 77 -1.61 -1.94 -2.21
C PRO A 77 -1.10 -0.54 -2.59
N ASN A 78 -0.17 0.01 -1.84
CA ASN A 78 0.34 1.37 -2.04
C ASN A 78 0.98 1.54 -3.43
N LEU A 79 1.90 0.64 -3.80
CA LEU A 79 2.62 0.60 -5.08
C LEU A 79 3.48 1.84 -5.40
N THR A 80 3.75 2.71 -4.43
CA THR A 80 4.70 3.81 -4.61
C THR A 80 6.07 3.23 -4.92
N MET A 81 6.74 3.77 -5.95
CA MET A 81 7.97 3.27 -6.54
C MET A 81 9.17 4.07 -6.07
N TYR A 82 10.26 3.39 -5.81
CA TYR A 82 11.50 3.94 -5.26
C TYR A 82 12.72 3.41 -6.00
N VAL A 83 13.76 4.23 -6.12
CA VAL A 83 15.06 3.84 -6.69
C VAL A 83 16.14 3.87 -5.63
N PRO A 84 17.14 2.98 -5.67
CA PRO A 84 18.22 2.99 -4.69
C PRO A 84 19.01 4.29 -4.74
N LYS A 85 19.40 4.81 -3.58
CA LYS A 85 20.32 5.96 -3.49
C LYS A 85 21.67 5.59 -4.09
N LYS A 86 22.40 6.58 -4.61
CA LYS A 86 23.68 6.37 -5.33
C LYS A 86 24.72 5.60 -4.53
N GLU A 87 24.72 5.76 -3.21
CA GLU A 87 25.64 5.10 -2.28
C GLU A 87 25.17 3.70 -1.85
N TYR A 88 23.96 3.30 -2.24
CA TYR A 88 23.37 2.02 -1.85
C TYR A 88 23.31 1.06 -3.05
N ASN A 89 23.87 -0.12 -2.88
CA ASN A 89 23.76 -1.18 -3.88
C ASN A 89 23.00 -2.38 -3.30
N PRO A 90 21.73 -2.56 -3.64
CA PRO A 90 20.90 -3.64 -3.10
C PRO A 90 21.42 -5.05 -3.46
N LEU A 91 22.17 -5.20 -4.56
CA LEU A 91 22.72 -6.47 -4.99
C LEU A 91 23.93 -6.94 -4.12
N ASN A 92 24.63 -5.99 -3.51
CA ASN A 92 25.80 -6.23 -2.66
C ASN A 92 25.49 -6.01 -1.15
N ALA A 93 24.27 -5.71 -0.81
CA ALA A 93 23.90 -5.44 0.58
C ALA A 93 24.02 -6.74 1.38
N GLU A 94 25.02 -6.80 2.25
CA GLU A 94 25.10 -7.77 3.37
C GLU A 94 23.88 -7.60 4.32
N SER A 95 23.20 -6.51 4.21
CA SER A 95 21.92 -6.20 4.83
C SER A 95 20.73 -6.60 3.97
N LYS A 96 20.62 -7.85 3.59
CA LYS A 96 19.24 -8.38 3.51
C LYS A 96 18.69 -8.16 4.90
N GLY A 97 17.71 -7.27 5.02
CA GLY A 97 17.25 -6.77 6.33
C GLY A 97 17.05 -7.90 7.33
N ILE A 98 17.18 -7.61 8.61
CA ILE A 98 17.05 -8.56 9.74
C ILE A 98 15.88 -9.56 9.55
N TRP A 99 14.90 -9.20 8.78
CA TRP A 99 13.70 -9.97 8.48
C TRP A 99 13.86 -11.03 7.38
N SER A 100 14.80 -10.89 6.44
CA SER A 100 15.03 -11.90 5.39
C SER A 100 15.69 -13.18 5.91
N THR A 101 16.32 -13.13 7.08
CA THR A 101 17.02 -14.27 7.71
C THR A 101 16.24 -14.93 8.85
N ALA A 102 15.18 -14.27 9.36
CA ALA A 102 14.45 -14.73 10.56
C ALA A 102 13.21 -15.58 10.25
N PHE A 103 12.77 -15.66 9.00
CA PHE A 103 11.59 -16.43 8.59
C PHE A 103 11.92 -17.55 7.61
N PRO A 104 11.09 -18.63 7.56
CA PRO A 104 11.35 -19.81 6.73
C PRO A 104 11.20 -19.58 5.21
N PHE A 105 11.25 -18.35 4.77
CA PHE A 105 11.12 -17.93 3.39
C PHE A 105 12.48 -17.51 2.82
N GLU A 106 13.44 -18.44 2.83
CA GLU A 106 14.73 -18.23 2.17
C GLU A 106 14.52 -17.77 0.72
N GLY A 107 15.09 -16.61 0.38
CA GLY A 107 15.12 -16.09 -0.99
C GLY A 107 14.02 -15.08 -1.36
N ALA A 108 13.12 -14.72 -0.45
CA ALA A 108 12.20 -13.61 -0.70
C ALA A 108 12.89 -12.29 -0.32
N ASP A 109 13.15 -11.46 -1.30
CA ASP A 109 13.63 -10.10 -1.06
C ASP A 109 12.45 -9.25 -0.58
N TYR A 110 12.61 -8.63 0.59
CA TYR A 110 11.63 -7.71 1.15
C TYR A 110 12.32 -6.41 1.52
N VAL A 111 11.77 -5.31 1.04
CA VAL A 111 12.19 -3.96 1.40
C VAL A 111 11.12 -3.36 2.30
N SER A 112 11.50 -3.08 3.56
CA SER A 112 10.60 -2.48 4.53
C SER A 112 10.47 -0.98 4.32
N TRP A 113 9.44 -0.34 4.91
CA TRP A 113 9.30 1.11 4.89
C TRP A 113 10.53 1.82 5.49
N MET A 114 11.18 1.22 6.50
CA MET A 114 12.44 1.75 7.08
C MET A 114 13.61 1.69 6.09
N ASP A 115 13.66 0.63 5.29
CA ASP A 115 14.68 0.48 4.24
C ASP A 115 14.42 1.49 3.11
N LEU A 116 13.16 1.70 2.74
CA LEU A 116 12.77 2.70 1.75
C LEU A 116 13.22 4.10 2.18
N GLU A 117 12.91 4.54 3.40
CA GLU A 117 13.35 5.85 3.91
C GLU A 117 14.87 6.00 3.94
N LYS A 118 15.57 4.95 4.36
CA LYS A 118 17.01 5.01 4.58
C LYS A 118 17.84 4.90 3.31
N TYR A 119 17.48 3.98 2.41
CA TYR A 119 18.33 3.55 1.32
C TYR A 119 17.80 3.88 -0.07
N TYR A 120 16.58 4.38 -0.17
CA TYR A 120 15.94 4.65 -1.45
C TYR A 120 15.47 6.10 -1.54
N ASP A 121 15.34 6.59 -2.75
CA ASP A 121 14.70 7.87 -3.07
C ASP A 121 13.35 7.57 -3.74
N LEU A 122 12.35 8.39 -3.41
CA LEU A 122 11.05 8.33 -4.08
C LEU A 122 11.24 8.60 -5.57
N TYR A 123 10.80 7.65 -6.40
CA TYR A 123 10.77 7.81 -7.85
C TYR A 123 9.42 8.36 -8.32
N GLU A 124 8.35 7.62 -8.09
CA GLU A 124 7.02 8.00 -8.55
C GLU A 124 5.92 7.37 -7.68
N LYS A 125 4.80 8.08 -7.51
CA LYS A 125 3.59 7.52 -6.92
C LYS A 125 2.80 6.77 -7.97
N TYR A 126 2.18 5.67 -7.57
CA TYR A 126 1.33 4.89 -8.46
C TYR A 126 -0.02 5.57 -8.71
N ASP A 127 -0.47 5.58 -9.97
CA ASP A 127 -1.75 6.16 -10.41
C ASP A 127 -2.91 5.19 -10.17
N HIS A 128 -3.45 5.19 -8.96
CA HIS A 128 -4.61 4.36 -8.63
C HIS A 128 -5.86 4.77 -9.42
N ARG A 129 -6.61 3.76 -9.86
CA ARG A 129 -7.89 3.94 -10.54
C ARG A 129 -9.03 3.35 -9.72
N CYS A 130 -10.14 4.07 -9.67
CA CYS A 130 -11.35 3.61 -9.01
C CYS A 130 -11.99 2.47 -9.80
N PRO A 131 -12.23 1.29 -9.19
CA PRO A 131 -12.86 0.18 -9.90
C PRO A 131 -14.33 0.43 -10.25
N GLU A 132 -14.99 1.37 -9.58
CA GLU A 132 -16.40 1.69 -9.78
C GLU A 132 -16.64 2.62 -10.98
N CYS A 133 -15.80 3.63 -11.15
CA CYS A 133 -16.02 4.67 -12.17
C CYS A 133 -14.82 4.93 -13.10
N GLY A 134 -13.69 4.23 -12.90
CA GLY A 134 -12.46 4.44 -13.66
C GLY A 134 -11.72 5.75 -13.38
N GLY A 135 -12.28 6.63 -12.53
CA GLY A 135 -11.67 7.90 -12.16
C GLY A 135 -10.40 7.72 -11.32
N SER A 136 -9.62 8.78 -11.18
CA SER A 136 -8.41 8.78 -10.33
C SER A 136 -8.79 8.54 -8.86
N ALA A 137 -7.93 7.81 -8.15
CA ALA A 137 -8.08 7.59 -6.71
C ALA A 137 -6.77 7.94 -5.99
N GLU A 138 -6.87 8.64 -4.89
CA GLU A 138 -5.72 9.11 -4.10
C GLU A 138 -5.66 8.35 -2.78
N ILE A 139 -4.45 7.94 -2.38
CA ILE A 139 -4.20 7.37 -1.06
C ILE A 139 -4.49 8.45 -0.02
N ILE A 140 -5.28 8.10 0.98
CA ILE A 140 -5.63 8.98 2.09
C ILE A 140 -4.98 8.50 3.38
N ASP A 141 -4.70 9.44 4.27
CA ASP A 141 -4.34 9.11 5.66
C ASP A 141 -5.62 8.71 6.41
N PHE A 142 -5.99 7.43 6.19
CA PHE A 142 -7.26 6.88 6.65
C PHE A 142 -7.40 6.93 8.17
N GLU A 143 -6.36 6.51 8.88
CA GLU A 143 -6.37 6.44 10.36
C GLU A 143 -6.51 7.83 10.95
N LYS A 144 -5.70 8.78 10.50
CA LYS A 144 -5.75 10.15 10.97
C LYS A 144 -7.10 10.83 10.71
N GLN A 145 -7.67 10.63 9.49
CA GLN A 145 -8.98 11.18 9.17
C GLN A 145 -10.10 10.53 10.00
N LEU A 146 -9.96 9.24 10.31
CA LEU A 146 -10.92 8.51 11.13
C LEU A 146 -10.87 8.99 12.59
N GLU A 147 -9.68 9.11 13.17
CA GLU A 147 -9.45 9.61 14.53
C GLU A 147 -9.91 11.05 14.69
N ALA A 148 -9.64 11.90 13.70
CA ALA A 148 -10.08 13.28 13.66
C ALA A 148 -11.58 13.45 13.38
N ARG A 149 -12.32 12.36 13.05
CA ARG A 149 -13.70 12.37 12.58
C ARG A 149 -13.95 13.22 11.32
N GLU A 150 -12.93 13.26 10.46
CA GLU A 150 -12.95 14.00 9.20
C GLU A 150 -13.29 13.10 7.99
N LEU A 151 -13.29 11.78 8.17
CA LEU A 151 -13.55 10.83 7.10
C LEU A 151 -15.02 10.89 6.66
N LYS A 152 -15.27 11.56 5.53
CA LYS A 152 -16.62 11.75 4.98
C LYS A 152 -17.14 10.49 4.29
N CYS A 153 -18.41 10.20 4.49
CA CYS A 153 -19.11 9.10 3.83
C CYS A 153 -19.16 9.34 2.30
N PRO A 154 -18.89 8.31 1.47
CA PRO A 154 -18.98 8.44 0.02
C PRO A 154 -20.43 8.51 -0.51
N ASN A 155 -21.44 8.15 0.32
CA ASN A 155 -22.84 8.06 -0.10
C ASN A 155 -23.70 9.23 0.41
N CYS A 156 -23.22 9.98 1.41
CA CYS A 156 -23.95 11.11 1.98
C CYS A 156 -23.00 12.10 2.67
N ASP A 157 -23.55 13.14 3.28
CA ASP A 157 -22.80 14.15 4.05
C ASP A 157 -22.42 13.72 5.49
N GLY A 158 -22.67 12.46 5.84
CA GLY A 158 -22.31 11.88 7.14
C GLY A 158 -20.81 11.66 7.28
N THR A 159 -20.42 11.25 8.49
CA THR A 159 -19.04 10.92 8.84
C THR A 159 -18.92 9.42 9.10
N MET A 160 -17.80 8.83 8.70
CA MET A 160 -17.47 7.45 9.01
C MET A 160 -16.97 7.37 10.46
N GLU A 161 -17.47 6.40 11.20
CA GLU A 161 -17.09 6.13 12.59
C GLU A 161 -16.61 4.68 12.72
N THR A 162 -15.61 4.46 13.56
CA THR A 162 -15.10 3.12 13.85
C THR A 162 -16.13 2.33 14.67
N THR A 163 -16.46 1.13 14.20
CA THR A 163 -17.31 0.17 14.91
C THR A 163 -16.54 -1.02 15.44
N GLY A 164 -15.34 -1.27 14.93
CA GLY A 164 -14.44 -2.33 15.38
C GLY A 164 -13.03 -2.10 14.91
N ILE A 165 -12.06 -2.54 15.72
CA ILE A 165 -10.63 -2.59 15.38
C ILE A 165 -10.18 -4.03 15.62
N LEU A 166 -9.42 -4.58 14.69
CA LEU A 166 -8.85 -5.92 14.80
C LEU A 166 -7.42 -5.94 14.29
N MET A 167 -6.63 -6.87 14.81
CA MET A 167 -5.32 -7.18 14.23
C MET A 167 -5.52 -8.29 13.20
N TRP A 168 -4.82 -8.20 12.07
CA TRP A 168 -4.88 -9.22 11.03
C TRP A 168 -3.47 -9.61 10.56
N ASP A 169 -3.36 -10.81 10.02
CA ASP A 169 -2.11 -11.43 9.54
C ASP A 169 -2.25 -11.88 8.09
#